data_0db4c9a40b09143c81c2967cdba50d93
#
_entry.id   0db4c9a40b09143c81c2967cdba50d93
#
_cell.length_a   1.000
_cell.length_b   1.000
_cell.length_c   1.000
_cell.angle_alpha   90.00
_cell.angle_beta   90.00
_cell.angle_gamma   90.00
#
_symmetry.space_group_name_H-M   'P 1'
#
loop_
_entity.id
_entity.type
_entity.pdbx_description
1 polymer ?
#
loop_
_entity_poly.entity_id
_entity_poly.type
_entity_poly.pdbx_seq_one_letter_code
_entity_poly.pdbx_strand_id
1 'polypeptide(L)'
;MTNGYAVMGNSRERSLAIALGFCMMDVLLIGGAAFLSNSLSILSDLVKEIGDTTAVLAALLTLRAVRAGPTHRFAYGIGKLENLVSISIGVLMLAAAIGIAIHAFDRISDPEAVEGTEFGLLVFGVYSVIGYTIAARQFRELRKEYSPIMASQARLWMSKATFDALMATALGLTLLFQDETFSLYLDPCAALIGVVFMLHSAYAITAASVGDLLDAALEESLQFEILRCLALHFDDYDELYRIRTRRSGSRIYVELALGYAPERPMAAVSDHTERIRVALVEVLPGADITISAAALSRAQSIGLVGSEFKMA
;
A
#
# COMPACT_ATOMS: atom_id res chain seq x y z
N MET A 1 11.45 4.20 -25.02
CA MET A 1 11.22 3.91 -23.58
C MET A 1 9.76 3.58 -23.19
N THR A 2 8.83 3.57 -24.10
CA THR A 2 7.37 3.35 -23.85
C THR A 2 6.97 1.88 -23.61
N ASN A 3 7.76 0.89 -24.02
CA ASN A 3 7.39 -0.53 -23.90
C ASN A 3 7.54 -1.12 -22.47
N GLY A 4 8.40 -0.59 -21.63
CA GLY A 4 8.63 -1.11 -20.27
C GLY A 4 7.46 -0.85 -19.33
N TYR A 5 6.87 0.34 -19.38
CA TYR A 5 5.73 0.72 -18.54
C TYR A 5 4.43 -0.04 -18.89
N ALA A 6 4.23 -0.34 -20.17
CA ALA A 6 3.07 -1.10 -20.63
C ALA A 6 3.11 -2.56 -20.13
N VAL A 7 4.29 -3.19 -20.10
CA VAL A 7 4.47 -4.58 -19.65
C VAL A 7 4.33 -4.69 -18.12
N MET A 8 4.90 -3.77 -17.34
CA MET A 8 4.80 -3.76 -15.87
C MET A 8 3.36 -3.51 -15.39
N GLY A 9 2.65 -2.59 -16.04
CA GLY A 9 1.26 -2.35 -15.73
C GLY A 9 0.35 -3.56 -15.96
N ASN A 10 0.62 -4.42 -16.96
CA ASN A 10 -0.15 -5.64 -17.22
C ASN A 10 0.03 -6.70 -16.11
N SER A 11 1.20 -6.77 -15.49
CA SER A 11 1.48 -7.76 -14.43
C SER A 11 0.74 -7.41 -13.13
N ARG A 12 0.67 -6.14 -12.73
CA ARG A 12 -0.10 -5.66 -11.58
C ARG A 12 -1.60 -5.87 -11.77
N GLU A 13 -2.11 -5.47 -12.92
CA GLU A 13 -3.51 -5.65 -13.27
C GLU A 13 -3.90 -7.13 -13.27
N ARG A 14 -3.05 -8.00 -13.82
CA ARG A 14 -3.24 -9.45 -13.78
C ARG A 14 -3.24 -10.01 -12.35
N SER A 15 -2.38 -9.49 -11.48
CA SER A 15 -2.32 -9.89 -10.08
C SER A 15 -3.61 -9.53 -9.33
N LEU A 16 -4.12 -8.30 -9.51
CA LEU A 16 -5.40 -7.88 -8.93
C LEU A 16 -6.60 -8.60 -9.55
N ALA A 17 -6.58 -8.88 -10.85
CA ALA A 17 -7.64 -9.64 -11.52
C ALA A 17 -7.73 -11.09 -11.00
N ILE A 18 -6.58 -11.73 -10.71
CA ILE A 18 -6.55 -13.06 -10.09
C ILE A 18 -7.14 -12.99 -8.67
N ALA A 19 -6.71 -12.01 -7.86
CA ALA A 19 -7.26 -11.80 -6.53
C ALA A 19 -8.77 -11.56 -6.55
N LEU A 20 -9.26 -10.73 -7.49
CA LEU A 20 -10.68 -10.50 -7.69
C LEU A 20 -11.44 -11.77 -8.07
N GLY A 21 -10.85 -12.62 -8.92
CA GLY A 21 -11.43 -13.91 -9.29
C GLY A 21 -11.64 -14.82 -8.08
N PHE A 22 -10.68 -14.86 -7.15
CA PHE A 22 -10.83 -15.60 -5.89
C PHE A 22 -11.92 -14.99 -4.99
N CYS A 23 -11.92 -13.68 -4.77
CA CYS A 23 -12.96 -13.01 -3.98
C CYS A 23 -14.37 -13.26 -4.56
N MET A 24 -14.52 -13.19 -5.88
CA MET A 24 -15.82 -13.47 -6.51
C MET A 24 -16.25 -14.93 -6.31
N MET A 25 -15.33 -15.88 -6.37
CA MET A 25 -15.61 -17.29 -6.07
C MET A 25 -16.07 -17.44 -4.62
N ASP A 26 -15.42 -16.78 -3.67
CA ASP A 26 -15.79 -16.81 -2.25
C ASP A 26 -17.19 -16.24 -2.02
N VAL A 27 -17.52 -15.10 -2.64
CA VAL A 27 -18.88 -14.50 -2.56
C VAL A 27 -19.92 -15.48 -3.09
N LEU A 28 -19.65 -16.21 -4.18
CA LEU A 28 -20.58 -17.20 -4.74
C LEU A 28 -20.74 -18.41 -3.81
N LEU A 29 -19.66 -18.91 -3.22
CA LEU A 29 -19.70 -20.07 -2.31
C LEU A 29 -20.41 -19.73 -1.01
N ILE A 30 -20.03 -18.60 -0.36
CA ILE A 30 -20.64 -18.16 0.89
C ILE A 30 -22.09 -17.71 0.65
N GLY A 31 -22.37 -17.03 -0.48
CA GLY A 31 -23.72 -16.63 -0.88
C GLY A 31 -24.64 -17.84 -1.10
N GLY A 32 -24.14 -18.88 -1.75
CA GLY A 32 -24.86 -20.16 -1.89
C GLY A 32 -25.14 -20.81 -0.54
N ALA A 33 -24.14 -20.86 0.34
CA ALA A 33 -24.30 -21.39 1.70
C ALA A 33 -25.29 -20.56 2.54
N ALA A 34 -25.24 -19.22 2.45
CA ALA A 34 -26.19 -18.34 3.16
C ALA A 34 -27.63 -18.56 2.70
N PHE A 35 -27.84 -18.72 1.40
CA PHE A 35 -29.17 -18.98 0.84
C PHE A 35 -29.74 -20.33 1.28
N LEU A 36 -28.89 -21.37 1.40
CA LEU A 36 -29.31 -22.71 1.77
C LEU A 36 -29.50 -22.91 3.28
N SER A 37 -28.69 -22.20 4.12
CA SER A 37 -28.67 -22.43 5.57
C SER A 37 -29.57 -21.51 6.38
N ASN A 38 -30.07 -20.42 5.80
CA ASN A 38 -30.82 -19.37 6.50
C ASN A 38 -30.13 -18.89 7.81
N SER A 39 -28.79 -18.99 7.86
CA SER A 39 -27.95 -18.65 9.01
C SER A 39 -27.56 -17.17 8.99
N LEU A 40 -27.80 -16.46 10.09
CA LEU A 40 -27.42 -15.06 10.25
C LEU A 40 -25.90 -14.86 10.27
N SER A 41 -25.16 -15.84 10.81
CA SER A 41 -23.69 -15.83 10.83
C SER A 41 -23.13 -15.89 9.42
N ILE A 42 -23.62 -16.81 8.58
CA ILE A 42 -23.16 -16.96 7.19
C ILE A 42 -23.55 -15.71 6.37
N LEU A 43 -24.72 -15.09 6.66
CA LEU A 43 -25.10 -13.83 6.03
C LEU A 43 -24.14 -12.69 6.42
N SER A 44 -23.69 -12.64 7.66
CA SER A 44 -22.69 -11.66 8.11
C SER A 44 -21.33 -11.85 7.40
N ASP A 45 -20.89 -13.09 7.24
CA ASP A 45 -19.68 -13.42 6.48
C ASP A 45 -19.80 -13.04 5.00
N LEU A 46 -20.98 -13.24 4.41
CA LEU A 46 -21.27 -12.80 3.03
C LEU A 46 -21.15 -11.28 2.87
N VAL A 47 -21.69 -10.49 3.81
CA VAL A 47 -21.59 -9.03 3.78
C VAL A 47 -20.13 -8.57 3.86
N LYS A 48 -19.33 -9.19 4.73
CA LYS A 48 -17.89 -8.95 4.84
C LYS A 48 -17.16 -9.26 3.53
N GLU A 49 -17.42 -10.43 2.92
CA GLU A 49 -16.76 -10.86 1.70
C GLU A 49 -17.15 -9.99 0.48
N ILE A 50 -18.39 -9.48 0.43
CA ILE A 50 -18.81 -8.46 -0.56
C ILE A 50 -17.99 -7.17 -0.36
N GLY A 51 -17.74 -6.75 0.87
CA GLY A 51 -16.90 -5.61 1.20
C GLY A 51 -15.46 -5.78 0.69
N ASP A 52 -14.85 -6.92 0.97
CA ASP A 52 -13.48 -7.27 0.52
C ASP A 52 -13.40 -7.33 -1.02
N THR A 53 -14.38 -7.97 -1.68
CA THR A 53 -14.47 -8.04 -3.15
C THR A 53 -14.61 -6.65 -3.77
N THR A 54 -15.42 -5.77 -3.17
CA THR A 54 -15.59 -4.38 -3.61
C THR A 54 -14.27 -3.61 -3.48
N ALA A 55 -13.51 -3.82 -2.41
CA ALA A 55 -12.19 -3.20 -2.22
C ALA A 55 -11.18 -3.64 -3.30
N VAL A 56 -11.13 -4.92 -3.64
CA VAL A 56 -10.25 -5.43 -4.72
C VAL A 56 -10.69 -4.91 -6.09
N LEU A 57 -12.00 -4.85 -6.35
CA LEU A 57 -12.54 -4.28 -7.58
C LEU A 57 -12.21 -2.78 -7.70
N ALA A 58 -12.40 -2.00 -6.63
CA ALA A 58 -12.03 -0.58 -6.59
C ALA A 58 -10.54 -0.39 -6.85
N ALA A 59 -9.68 -1.25 -6.27
CA ALA A 59 -8.25 -1.27 -6.52
C ALA A 59 -7.92 -1.48 -8.01
N LEU A 60 -8.54 -2.46 -8.65
CA LEU A 60 -8.34 -2.77 -10.05
C LEU A 60 -8.80 -1.64 -10.97
N LEU A 61 -9.99 -1.08 -10.71
CA LEU A 61 -10.53 0.04 -11.48
C LEU A 61 -9.66 1.30 -11.35
N THR A 62 -9.18 1.59 -10.12
CA THR A 62 -8.29 2.72 -9.88
C THR A 62 -6.96 2.55 -10.60
N LEU A 63 -6.36 1.37 -10.56
CA LEU A 63 -5.12 1.11 -11.28
C LEU A 63 -5.29 1.33 -12.79
N ARG A 64 -6.42 0.92 -13.35
CA ARG A 64 -6.76 1.19 -14.76
C ARG A 64 -6.95 2.68 -15.06
N ALA A 65 -7.66 3.39 -14.17
CA ALA A 65 -7.92 4.82 -14.33
C ALA A 65 -6.62 5.65 -14.23
N VAL A 66 -5.74 5.34 -13.30
CA VAL A 66 -4.44 6.03 -13.13
C VAL A 66 -3.53 5.84 -14.35
N ARG A 67 -3.62 4.69 -15.02
CA ARG A 67 -2.86 4.44 -16.26
C ARG A 67 -3.20 5.39 -17.41
N ALA A 68 -4.39 5.96 -17.46
CA ALA A 68 -4.77 6.91 -18.50
C ALA A 68 -3.90 8.17 -18.48
N GLY A 69 -3.15 8.41 -17.39
CA GLY A 69 -2.21 9.50 -17.26
C GLY A 69 -2.85 10.87 -17.05
N PRO A 70 -2.08 11.96 -17.23
CA PRO A 70 -2.55 13.33 -17.13
C PRO A 70 -3.62 13.65 -18.18
N THR A 71 -4.61 14.45 -17.78
CA THR A 71 -5.67 14.96 -18.66
C THR A 71 -5.75 16.48 -18.54
N HIS A 72 -6.45 17.16 -19.45
CA HIS A 72 -6.65 18.61 -19.35
C HIS A 72 -7.28 19.04 -18.01
N ARG A 73 -8.12 18.20 -17.39
CA ARG A 73 -8.73 18.48 -16.08
C ARG A 73 -7.79 18.16 -14.91
N PHE A 74 -6.89 17.19 -15.08
CA PHE A 74 -5.96 16.72 -14.06
C PHE A 74 -4.54 16.70 -14.62
N ALA A 75 -3.89 17.88 -14.61
CA ALA A 75 -2.57 18.08 -15.21
C ALA A 75 -1.47 17.16 -14.62
N TYR A 76 -1.54 16.84 -13.34
CA TYR A 76 -0.63 15.89 -12.68
C TYR A 76 -1.14 14.45 -12.68
N GLY A 77 -2.29 14.18 -13.35
CA GLY A 77 -2.97 12.89 -13.29
C GLY A 77 -3.78 12.70 -12.01
N ILE A 78 -4.29 11.49 -11.81
CA ILE A 78 -5.14 11.10 -10.69
C ILE A 78 -4.44 10.10 -9.76
N GLY A 79 -3.10 10.13 -9.67
CA GLY A 79 -2.31 9.19 -8.87
C GLY A 79 -2.72 9.13 -7.39
N LYS A 80 -3.12 10.25 -6.79
CA LYS A 80 -3.61 10.31 -5.39
C LYS A 80 -4.88 9.49 -5.14
N LEU A 81 -5.60 9.09 -6.19
CA LEU A 81 -6.75 8.20 -6.07
C LEU A 81 -6.33 6.81 -5.53
N GLU A 82 -5.12 6.35 -5.85
CA GLU A 82 -4.58 5.12 -5.28
C GLU A 82 -4.53 5.18 -3.74
N ASN A 83 -4.10 6.32 -3.19
CA ASN A 83 -4.00 6.51 -1.74
C ASN A 83 -5.39 6.58 -1.09
N LEU A 84 -6.36 7.22 -1.75
CA LEU A 84 -7.74 7.28 -1.25
C LEU A 84 -8.37 5.88 -1.15
N VAL A 85 -8.19 5.06 -2.19
CA VAL A 85 -8.67 3.67 -2.19
C VAL A 85 -7.92 2.83 -1.14
N SER A 86 -6.62 3.05 -0.97
CA SER A 86 -5.82 2.38 0.06
C SER A 86 -6.31 2.71 1.47
N ILE A 87 -6.67 3.97 1.76
CA ILE A 87 -7.29 4.36 3.03
C ILE A 87 -8.63 3.63 3.22
N SER A 88 -9.46 3.56 2.18
CA SER A 88 -10.74 2.83 2.24
C SER A 88 -10.54 1.35 2.59
N ILE A 89 -9.50 0.71 2.05
CA ILE A 89 -9.12 -0.66 2.40
C ILE A 89 -8.71 -0.75 3.88
N GLY A 90 -7.89 0.17 4.37
CA GLY A 90 -7.50 0.24 5.78
C GLY A 90 -8.69 0.38 6.73
N VAL A 91 -9.67 1.23 6.37
CA VAL A 91 -10.91 1.42 7.15
C VAL A 91 -11.77 0.14 7.15
N LEU A 92 -11.90 -0.54 6.02
CA LEU A 92 -12.62 -1.82 5.95
C LEU A 92 -11.94 -2.90 6.81
N MET A 93 -10.59 -2.98 6.77
CA MET A 93 -9.83 -3.89 7.64
C MET A 93 -10.04 -3.58 9.12
N LEU A 94 -10.08 -2.29 9.50
CA LEU A 94 -10.34 -1.86 10.87
C LEU A 94 -11.74 -2.29 11.32
N ALA A 95 -12.76 -2.08 10.48
CA ALA A 95 -14.13 -2.49 10.77
C ALA A 95 -14.25 -4.01 10.94
N ALA A 96 -13.61 -4.79 10.07
CA ALA A 96 -13.56 -6.24 10.18
C ALA A 96 -12.84 -6.71 11.46
N ALA A 97 -11.70 -6.10 11.81
CA ALA A 97 -10.96 -6.41 13.03
C ALA A 97 -11.79 -6.16 14.29
N ILE A 98 -12.54 -5.05 14.34
CA ILE A 98 -13.45 -4.74 15.46
C ILE A 98 -14.56 -5.79 15.55
N GLY A 99 -15.18 -6.17 14.43
CA GLY A 99 -16.22 -7.19 14.41
C GLY A 99 -15.72 -8.54 14.93
N ILE A 100 -14.54 -8.98 14.45
CA ILE A 100 -13.93 -10.23 14.91
C ILE A 100 -13.57 -10.16 16.40
N ALA A 101 -13.05 -9.03 16.88
CA ALA A 101 -12.74 -8.85 18.29
C ALA A 101 -13.97 -8.99 19.19
N ILE A 102 -15.09 -8.37 18.81
CA ILE A 102 -16.36 -8.47 19.57
C ILE A 102 -16.79 -9.94 19.65
N HIS A 103 -16.84 -10.65 18.52
CA HIS A 103 -17.20 -12.07 18.50
C HIS A 103 -16.23 -12.95 19.31
N ALA A 104 -14.94 -12.66 19.27
CA ALA A 104 -13.96 -13.41 20.05
C ALA A 104 -14.12 -13.19 21.57
N PHE A 105 -14.47 -11.97 22.01
CA PHE A 105 -14.76 -11.68 23.42
C PHE A 105 -16.06 -12.34 23.88
N ASP A 106 -17.10 -12.35 23.04
CA ASP A 106 -18.36 -13.05 23.35
C ASP A 106 -18.09 -14.55 23.54
N ARG A 107 -17.28 -15.17 22.68
CA ARG A 107 -16.90 -16.59 22.79
C ARG A 107 -15.98 -16.92 23.97
N ILE A 108 -15.18 -15.98 24.45
CA ILE A 108 -14.43 -16.18 25.69
C ILE A 108 -15.35 -16.15 26.89
N SER A 109 -16.42 -15.31 26.84
CA SER A 109 -17.37 -15.18 27.94
C SER A 109 -18.33 -16.37 28.04
N ASP A 110 -18.69 -16.97 26.89
CA ASP A 110 -19.54 -18.15 26.79
C ASP A 110 -18.90 -19.18 25.82
N PRO A 111 -17.97 -20.00 26.35
CA PRO A 111 -17.20 -20.92 25.53
C PRO A 111 -18.07 -22.06 24.98
N GLU A 112 -18.19 -22.14 23.67
CA GLU A 112 -18.87 -23.22 22.97
C GLU A 112 -17.90 -24.07 22.15
N ALA A 113 -18.19 -25.36 22.03
CA ALA A 113 -17.42 -26.26 21.18
C ALA A 113 -17.58 -25.86 19.69
N VAL A 114 -16.49 -25.87 18.96
CA VAL A 114 -16.50 -25.58 17.52
C VAL A 114 -16.99 -26.82 16.77
N GLU A 115 -18.16 -26.72 16.13
CA GLU A 115 -18.65 -27.77 15.24
C GLU A 115 -17.95 -27.76 13.88
N GLY A 116 -17.74 -28.93 13.28
CA GLY A 116 -17.10 -29.04 11.97
C GLY A 116 -15.61 -28.69 11.93
N THR A 117 -14.90 -28.89 13.03
CA THR A 117 -13.49 -28.54 13.22
C THR A 117 -12.57 -29.09 12.13
N GLU A 118 -12.79 -30.35 11.67
CA GLU A 118 -12.00 -30.97 10.60
C GLU A 118 -12.19 -30.25 9.26
N PHE A 119 -13.43 -29.93 8.91
CA PHE A 119 -13.72 -29.19 7.69
C PHE A 119 -13.18 -27.76 7.76
N GLY A 120 -13.34 -27.08 8.90
CA GLY A 120 -12.77 -25.76 9.16
C GLY A 120 -11.24 -25.75 9.01
N LEU A 121 -10.55 -26.72 9.58
CA LEU A 121 -9.10 -26.89 9.46
C LEU A 121 -8.66 -26.97 7.99
N LEU A 122 -9.35 -27.79 7.18
CA LEU A 122 -9.04 -27.90 5.76
C LEU A 122 -9.28 -26.58 5.03
N VAL A 123 -10.41 -25.94 5.26
CA VAL A 123 -10.77 -24.67 4.61
C VAL A 123 -9.75 -23.58 4.97
N PHE A 124 -9.51 -23.30 6.24
CA PHE A 124 -8.56 -22.26 6.66
C PHE A 124 -7.12 -22.59 6.23
N GLY A 125 -6.73 -23.86 6.23
CA GLY A 125 -5.43 -24.30 5.70
C GLY A 125 -5.26 -23.98 4.23
N VAL A 126 -6.25 -24.31 3.40
CA VAL A 126 -6.23 -24.01 1.95
C VAL A 126 -6.25 -22.51 1.69
N TYR A 127 -7.13 -21.75 2.36
CA TYR A 127 -7.22 -20.31 2.19
C TYR A 127 -5.95 -19.58 2.65
N SER A 128 -5.31 -20.05 3.72
CA SER A 128 -4.00 -19.55 4.15
C SER A 128 -2.94 -19.68 3.05
N VAL A 129 -2.82 -20.86 2.43
CA VAL A 129 -1.86 -21.10 1.34
C VAL A 129 -2.16 -20.22 0.13
N ILE A 130 -3.43 -20.12 -0.28
CA ILE A 130 -3.86 -19.25 -1.38
C ILE A 130 -3.53 -17.79 -1.06
N GLY A 131 -3.90 -17.31 0.13
CA GLY A 131 -3.68 -15.94 0.57
C GLY A 131 -2.21 -15.56 0.60
N TYR A 132 -1.34 -16.40 1.17
CA TYR A 132 0.12 -16.17 1.15
C TYR A 132 0.69 -16.17 -0.27
N THR A 133 0.17 -17.02 -1.17
CA THR A 133 0.60 -17.05 -2.57
C THR A 133 0.24 -15.74 -3.28
N ILE A 134 -0.98 -15.23 -3.08
CA ILE A 134 -1.42 -13.94 -3.63
C ILE A 134 -0.60 -12.79 -3.04
N ALA A 135 -0.44 -12.75 -1.71
CA ALA A 135 0.36 -11.73 -1.03
C ALA A 135 1.82 -11.71 -1.53
N ALA A 136 2.47 -12.87 -1.60
CA ALA A 136 3.84 -12.99 -2.09
C ALA A 136 3.99 -12.50 -3.54
N ARG A 137 2.99 -12.77 -4.39
CA ARG A 137 2.95 -12.27 -5.76
C ARG A 137 2.83 -10.75 -5.79
N GLN A 138 1.93 -10.17 -4.99
CA GLN A 138 1.74 -8.72 -4.92
C GLN A 138 2.97 -8.01 -4.34
N PHE A 139 3.62 -8.56 -3.31
CA PHE A 139 4.90 -8.04 -2.80
C PHE A 139 6.03 -8.10 -3.83
N ARG A 140 6.07 -9.12 -4.69
CA ARG A 140 7.04 -9.17 -5.80
C ARG A 140 6.81 -8.04 -6.82
N GLU A 141 5.56 -7.76 -7.17
CA GLU A 141 5.23 -6.66 -8.08
C GLU A 141 5.55 -5.30 -7.43
N LEU A 142 5.29 -5.15 -6.12
CA LEU A 142 5.60 -3.96 -5.35
C LEU A 142 7.10 -3.62 -5.31
N ARG A 143 7.96 -4.65 -5.28
CA ARG A 143 9.42 -4.46 -5.32
C ARG A 143 9.94 -3.93 -6.66
N LYS A 144 9.20 -4.11 -7.76
CA LYS A 144 9.60 -3.60 -9.08
C LYS A 144 9.27 -2.12 -9.21
N GLU A 145 8.13 -1.71 -8.71
CA GLU A 145 7.67 -0.34 -8.71
C GLU A 145 6.65 -0.17 -7.59
N TYR A 146 6.85 0.84 -6.76
CA TYR A 146 5.94 1.13 -5.65
C TYR A 146 4.58 1.64 -6.17
N SER A 147 3.50 1.17 -5.52
CA SER A 147 2.14 1.69 -5.68
C SER A 147 1.40 1.54 -4.36
N PRO A 148 0.79 2.61 -3.82
CA PRO A 148 0.03 2.57 -2.57
C PRO A 148 -1.05 1.48 -2.59
N ILE A 149 -1.75 1.35 -3.72
CA ILE A 149 -2.82 0.37 -3.88
C ILE A 149 -2.29 -1.07 -3.89
N MET A 150 -1.13 -1.33 -4.50
CA MET A 150 -0.50 -2.65 -4.45
C MET A 150 0.03 -2.96 -3.05
N ALA A 151 0.56 -1.96 -2.34
CA ALA A 151 1.01 -2.11 -0.96
C ALA A 151 -0.15 -2.44 -0.01
N SER A 152 -1.28 -1.75 -0.13
CA SER A 152 -2.47 -2.02 0.67
C SER A 152 -3.05 -3.39 0.39
N GLN A 153 -3.16 -3.79 -0.87
CA GLN A 153 -3.64 -5.11 -1.26
C GLN A 153 -2.71 -6.24 -0.77
N ALA A 154 -1.39 -6.07 -0.90
CA ALA A 154 -0.43 -7.05 -0.40
C ALA A 154 -0.53 -7.25 1.12
N ARG A 155 -0.73 -6.15 1.88
CA ARG A 155 -0.92 -6.22 3.34
C ARG A 155 -2.28 -6.81 3.72
N LEU A 156 -3.35 -6.49 2.99
CA LEU A 156 -4.67 -7.08 3.17
C LEU A 156 -4.61 -8.61 3.03
N TRP A 157 -4.05 -9.12 1.92
CA TRP A 157 -3.92 -10.56 1.68
C TRP A 157 -2.99 -11.24 2.67
N MET A 158 -1.90 -10.57 3.09
CA MET A 158 -1.02 -11.08 4.14
C MET A 158 -1.76 -11.22 5.47
N SER A 159 -2.57 -10.22 5.86
CA SER A 159 -3.36 -10.27 7.10
C SER A 159 -4.43 -11.35 7.07
N LYS A 160 -5.16 -11.49 5.95
CA LYS A 160 -6.14 -12.58 5.76
C LYS A 160 -5.46 -13.94 5.89
N ALA A 161 -4.37 -14.17 5.16
CA ALA A 161 -3.63 -15.43 5.19
C ALA A 161 -3.07 -15.77 6.58
N THR A 162 -2.59 -14.76 7.33
CA THR A 162 -2.09 -14.94 8.69
C THR A 162 -3.24 -15.30 9.64
N PHE A 163 -4.38 -14.63 9.50
CA PHE A 163 -5.58 -14.97 10.26
C PHE A 163 -6.01 -16.42 9.99
N ASP A 164 -6.12 -16.81 8.72
CA ASP A 164 -6.50 -18.18 8.32
C ASP A 164 -5.50 -19.23 8.85
N ALA A 165 -4.19 -18.93 8.82
CA ALA A 165 -3.16 -19.80 9.38
C ALA A 165 -3.28 -19.97 10.90
N LEU A 166 -3.59 -18.90 11.63
CA LEU A 166 -3.84 -18.94 13.07
C LEU A 166 -5.09 -19.77 13.38
N MET A 167 -6.17 -19.57 12.63
CA MET A 167 -7.39 -20.34 12.78
C MET A 167 -7.18 -21.83 12.48
N ALA A 168 -6.50 -22.15 11.37
CA ALA A 168 -6.13 -23.53 11.06
C ALA A 168 -5.29 -24.18 12.18
N THR A 169 -4.33 -23.43 12.75
CA THR A 169 -3.50 -23.90 13.85
C THR A 169 -4.34 -24.14 15.11
N ALA A 170 -5.23 -23.20 15.46
CA ALA A 170 -6.13 -23.34 16.62
C ALA A 170 -7.05 -24.56 16.48
N LEU A 171 -7.70 -24.73 15.31
CA LEU A 171 -8.56 -25.87 15.05
C LEU A 171 -7.78 -27.20 15.05
N GLY A 172 -6.55 -27.21 14.51
CA GLY A 172 -5.67 -28.38 14.60
C GLY A 172 -5.32 -28.76 16.04
N LEU A 173 -5.03 -27.77 16.87
CA LEU A 173 -4.77 -28.00 18.32
C LEU A 173 -6.06 -28.45 19.03
N THR A 174 -7.20 -27.89 18.69
CA THR A 174 -8.50 -28.31 19.24
C THR A 174 -8.79 -29.79 18.94
N LEU A 175 -8.46 -30.26 17.73
CA LEU A 175 -8.60 -31.68 17.38
C LEU A 175 -7.64 -32.59 18.17
N LEU A 176 -6.42 -32.11 18.48
CA LEU A 176 -5.44 -32.89 19.25
C LEU A 176 -5.79 -32.95 20.75
N PHE A 177 -6.46 -31.95 21.29
CA PHE A 177 -6.76 -31.79 22.71
C PHE A 177 -8.27 -31.70 22.98
N GLN A 178 -9.07 -32.55 22.30
CA GLN A 178 -10.55 -32.49 22.34
C GLN A 178 -11.13 -32.68 23.74
N ASP A 179 -10.46 -33.48 24.59
CA ASP A 179 -10.93 -33.80 25.94
C ASP A 179 -10.56 -32.73 27.00
N GLU A 180 -9.81 -31.69 26.61
CA GLU A 180 -9.33 -30.68 27.52
C GLU A 180 -10.16 -29.39 27.45
N THR A 181 -10.57 -28.85 28.58
CA THR A 181 -11.41 -27.64 28.66
C THR A 181 -10.75 -26.39 28.01
N PHE A 182 -9.41 -26.31 28.01
CA PHE A 182 -8.70 -25.18 27.38
C PHE A 182 -8.86 -25.15 25.87
N SER A 183 -9.21 -26.27 25.23
CA SER A 183 -9.41 -26.34 23.77
C SER A 183 -10.49 -25.38 23.28
N LEU A 184 -11.50 -25.08 24.12
CA LEU A 184 -12.57 -24.14 23.83
C LEU A 184 -12.09 -22.69 23.66
N TYR A 185 -10.94 -22.35 24.26
CA TYR A 185 -10.37 -21.01 24.20
C TYR A 185 -9.34 -20.81 23.08
N LEU A 186 -8.90 -21.88 22.41
CA LEU A 186 -7.88 -21.80 21.36
C LEU A 186 -8.36 -20.97 20.15
N ASP A 187 -9.58 -21.18 19.71
CA ASP A 187 -10.20 -20.46 18.60
C ASP A 187 -10.33 -18.95 18.87
N PRO A 188 -11.00 -18.49 19.95
CA PRO A 188 -11.10 -17.07 20.23
C PRO A 188 -9.76 -16.40 20.54
N CYS A 189 -8.80 -17.11 21.17
CA CYS A 189 -7.44 -16.59 21.38
C CYS A 189 -6.69 -16.40 20.07
N ALA A 190 -6.77 -17.37 19.15
CA ALA A 190 -6.17 -17.25 17.82
C ALA A 190 -6.81 -16.10 17.03
N ALA A 191 -8.13 -15.92 17.11
CA ALA A 191 -8.85 -14.82 16.51
C ALA A 191 -8.34 -13.46 17.03
N LEU A 192 -8.15 -13.29 18.35
CA LEU A 192 -7.60 -12.06 18.94
C LEU A 192 -6.17 -11.76 18.49
N ILE A 193 -5.32 -12.77 18.38
CA ILE A 193 -3.97 -12.61 17.83
C ILE A 193 -4.06 -12.12 16.38
N GLY A 194 -4.94 -12.72 15.56
CA GLY A 194 -5.20 -12.29 14.19
C GLY A 194 -5.69 -10.84 14.11
N VAL A 195 -6.57 -10.42 15.02
CA VAL A 195 -7.03 -9.02 15.13
C VAL A 195 -5.86 -8.06 15.34
N VAL A 196 -4.87 -8.38 16.17
CA VAL A 196 -3.69 -7.53 16.37
C VAL A 196 -2.92 -7.33 15.06
N PHE A 197 -2.72 -8.40 14.27
CA PHE A 197 -2.09 -8.30 12.94
C PHE A 197 -2.92 -7.45 11.97
N MET A 198 -4.25 -7.59 11.98
CA MET A 198 -5.15 -6.80 11.14
C MET A 198 -5.10 -5.32 11.50
N LEU A 199 -5.13 -4.99 12.79
CA LEU A 199 -5.04 -3.60 13.28
C LEU A 199 -3.70 -2.96 12.89
N HIS A 200 -2.59 -3.68 13.07
CA HIS A 200 -1.27 -3.22 12.64
C HIS A 200 -1.22 -2.93 11.13
N SER A 201 -1.76 -3.84 10.32
CA SER A 201 -1.80 -3.67 8.87
C SER A 201 -2.70 -2.51 8.43
N ALA A 202 -3.88 -2.37 9.03
CA ALA A 202 -4.81 -1.27 8.77
C ALA A 202 -4.17 0.09 9.10
N TYR A 203 -3.50 0.19 10.26
CA TYR A 203 -2.76 1.38 10.65
C TYR A 203 -1.64 1.71 9.66
N ALA A 204 -0.80 0.73 9.31
CA ALA A 204 0.32 0.94 8.41
C ALA A 204 -0.11 1.37 6.99
N ILE A 205 -1.22 0.80 6.47
CA ILE A 205 -1.80 1.19 5.19
C ILE A 205 -2.32 2.63 5.26
N THR A 206 -3.10 2.95 6.28
CA THR A 206 -3.75 4.25 6.43
C THR A 206 -2.73 5.35 6.67
N ALA A 207 -1.76 5.14 7.57
CA ALA A 207 -0.72 6.13 7.90
C ALA A 207 0.14 6.47 6.67
N ALA A 208 0.60 5.46 5.92
CA ALA A 208 1.37 5.68 4.69
C ALA A 208 0.56 6.46 3.64
N SER A 209 -0.70 6.07 3.42
CA SER A 209 -1.56 6.70 2.41
C SER A 209 -1.98 8.12 2.77
N VAL A 210 -2.20 8.40 4.06
CA VAL A 210 -2.46 9.77 4.56
C VAL A 210 -1.20 10.63 4.39
N GLY A 211 -0.01 10.11 4.71
CA GLY A 211 1.25 10.80 4.47
C GLY A 211 1.41 11.22 3.01
N ASP A 212 1.21 10.29 2.08
CA ASP A 212 1.28 10.57 0.63
C ASP A 212 0.22 11.60 0.17
N LEU A 213 -1.00 11.57 0.74
CA LEU A 213 -2.04 12.56 0.42
C LEU A 213 -1.65 13.97 0.87
N LEU A 214 -0.95 14.06 2.00
CA LEU A 214 -0.46 15.32 2.56
C LEU A 214 0.89 15.76 1.97
N ASP A 215 1.33 15.12 0.88
CA ASP A 215 2.61 15.40 0.22
C ASP A 215 3.82 15.24 1.17
N ALA A 216 3.80 14.20 2.03
CA ALA A 216 4.94 13.85 2.86
C ALA A 216 6.19 13.64 2.00
N ALA A 217 7.35 14.02 2.54
CA ALA A 217 8.63 13.78 1.89
C ALA A 217 8.86 12.27 1.67
N LEU A 218 9.68 11.93 0.67
CA LEU A 218 10.06 10.55 0.40
C LEU A 218 10.77 9.91 1.60
N GLU A 219 10.81 8.59 1.62
CA GLU A 219 11.58 7.81 2.59
C GLU A 219 13.05 8.27 2.65
N GLU A 220 13.65 8.26 3.83
CA GLU A 220 15.02 8.73 4.07
C GLU A 220 16.03 8.11 3.09
N SER A 221 15.89 6.82 2.79
CA SER A 221 16.76 6.11 1.83
C SER A 221 16.79 6.79 0.45
N LEU A 222 15.62 7.19 -0.06
CA LEU A 222 15.51 7.88 -1.35
C LEU A 222 16.00 9.33 -1.27
N GLN A 223 15.77 10.00 -0.15
CA GLN A 223 16.32 11.34 0.09
C GLN A 223 17.84 11.31 0.13
N PHE A 224 18.46 10.32 0.75
CA PHE A 224 19.91 10.12 0.75
C PHE A 224 20.47 9.90 -0.65
N GLU A 225 19.80 9.12 -1.50
CA GLU A 225 20.24 8.93 -2.89
C GLU A 225 20.17 10.24 -3.70
N ILE A 226 19.14 11.08 -3.50
CA ILE A 226 19.05 12.41 -4.11
C ILE A 226 20.21 13.29 -3.64
N LEU A 227 20.47 13.37 -2.33
CA LEU A 227 21.55 14.16 -1.76
C LEU A 227 22.94 13.69 -2.24
N ARG A 228 23.13 12.37 -2.33
CA ARG A 228 24.36 11.77 -2.87
C ARG A 228 24.58 12.16 -4.32
N CYS A 229 23.53 12.10 -5.16
CA CYS A 229 23.60 12.53 -6.54
C CYS A 229 23.98 14.02 -6.64
N LEU A 230 23.37 14.90 -5.83
CA LEU A 230 23.69 16.34 -5.78
C LEU A 230 25.14 16.58 -5.32
N ALA A 231 25.63 15.82 -4.35
CA ALA A 231 27.01 15.92 -3.88
C ALA A 231 28.03 15.55 -4.96
N LEU A 232 27.72 14.57 -5.82
CA LEU A 232 28.58 14.22 -6.97
C LEU A 232 28.61 15.29 -8.07
N HIS A 233 27.61 16.19 -8.09
CA HIS A 233 27.49 17.29 -9.04
C HIS A 233 27.67 18.65 -8.38
N PHE A 234 28.44 18.71 -7.30
CA PHE A 234 28.62 19.94 -6.50
C PHE A 234 29.21 21.10 -7.30
N ASP A 235 30.02 20.83 -8.32
CA ASP A 235 30.60 21.85 -9.21
C ASP A 235 29.61 22.43 -10.23
N ASP A 236 28.44 21.80 -10.39
CA ASP A 236 27.42 22.19 -11.35
C ASP A 236 26.46 23.27 -10.83
N TYR A 237 26.51 23.62 -9.52
CA TYR A 237 25.69 24.69 -8.92
C TYR A 237 26.47 25.40 -7.81
N ASP A 238 26.10 26.63 -7.52
CA ASP A 238 26.82 27.45 -6.50
C ASP A 238 26.15 27.32 -5.12
N GLU A 239 24.83 27.14 -5.07
CA GLU A 239 24.07 27.00 -3.82
C GLU A 239 22.83 26.11 -4.00
N LEU A 240 22.51 25.31 -2.99
CA LEU A 240 21.29 24.52 -2.92
C LEU A 240 20.27 25.21 -2.01
N TYR A 241 19.25 25.83 -2.58
CA TYR A 241 18.24 26.54 -1.81
C TYR A 241 17.17 25.64 -1.23
N ARG A 242 16.69 24.65 -2.01
CA ARG A 242 15.56 23.84 -1.60
C ARG A 242 15.52 22.51 -2.30
N ILE A 243 15.17 21.48 -1.53
CA ILE A 243 14.75 20.16 -2.01
C ILE A 243 13.34 19.93 -1.51
N ARG A 244 12.43 19.62 -2.41
CA ARG A 244 11.10 19.12 -2.08
C ARG A 244 10.87 17.82 -2.82
N THR A 245 10.35 16.85 -2.11
CA THR A 245 10.02 15.55 -2.68
C THR A 245 8.62 15.18 -2.24
N ARG A 246 7.89 14.52 -3.11
CA ARG A 246 6.58 13.96 -2.78
C ARG A 246 6.25 12.78 -3.68
N ARG A 247 5.26 12.02 -3.27
CA ARG A 247 4.73 10.91 -4.04
C ARG A 247 3.26 11.16 -4.41
N SER A 248 2.86 10.74 -5.61
CA SER A 248 1.47 10.75 -6.03
C SER A 248 1.15 9.43 -6.74
N GLY A 249 0.58 8.49 -6.01
CA GLY A 249 0.46 7.11 -6.44
C GLY A 249 1.84 6.47 -6.64
N SER A 250 2.08 5.91 -7.82
CA SER A 250 3.38 5.32 -8.17
C SER A 250 4.40 6.34 -8.66
N ARG A 251 4.04 7.62 -8.89
CA ARG A 251 4.95 8.65 -9.41
C ARG A 251 5.65 9.40 -8.28
N ILE A 252 6.95 9.62 -8.46
CA ILE A 252 7.80 10.45 -7.60
C ILE A 252 7.96 11.82 -8.26
N TYR A 253 7.85 12.88 -7.45
CA TYR A 253 8.12 14.26 -7.83
C TYR A 253 9.29 14.78 -7.01
N VAL A 254 10.29 15.36 -7.69
CA VAL A 254 11.46 15.99 -7.07
C VAL A 254 11.57 17.42 -7.60
N GLU A 255 11.48 18.38 -6.70
CA GLU A 255 11.64 19.81 -7.01
C GLU A 255 12.91 20.31 -6.35
N LEU A 256 13.84 20.81 -7.16
CA LEU A 256 15.09 21.40 -6.72
C LEU A 256 15.09 22.89 -7.04
N ALA A 257 15.64 23.68 -6.14
CA ALA A 257 15.96 25.08 -6.40
C ALA A 257 17.47 25.29 -6.21
N LEU A 258 18.16 25.59 -7.29
CA LEU A 258 19.62 25.76 -7.36
C LEU A 258 19.97 27.23 -7.60
N GLY A 259 20.98 27.72 -6.88
CA GLY A 259 21.55 29.04 -7.03
C GLY A 259 22.71 29.04 -7.99
N TYR A 260 22.80 30.09 -8.81
CA TYR A 260 23.87 30.35 -9.77
C TYR A 260 24.37 31.76 -9.68
N ALA A 261 25.67 31.96 -9.87
CA ALA A 261 26.27 33.29 -9.96
C ALA A 261 25.61 34.10 -11.09
N PRO A 262 25.27 35.39 -10.87
CA PRO A 262 24.53 36.21 -11.84
C PRO A 262 25.25 36.34 -13.19
N GLU A 263 26.58 36.23 -13.21
CA GLU A 263 27.41 36.34 -14.39
C GLU A 263 27.45 35.05 -15.25
N ARG A 264 26.90 33.94 -14.72
CA ARG A 264 26.94 32.66 -15.42
C ARG A 264 25.99 32.69 -16.62
N PRO A 265 26.48 32.39 -17.83
CA PRO A 265 25.63 32.37 -19.03
C PRO A 265 24.48 31.38 -18.88
N MET A 266 23.27 31.75 -19.34
CA MET A 266 22.09 30.88 -19.24
C MET A 266 22.27 29.52 -19.95
N ALA A 267 23.05 29.48 -21.03
CA ALA A 267 23.41 28.23 -21.70
C ALA A 267 24.16 27.26 -20.77
N ALA A 268 25.14 27.75 -20.01
CA ALA A 268 25.88 26.95 -19.04
C ALA A 268 24.96 26.48 -17.90
N VAL A 269 24.09 27.36 -17.40
CA VAL A 269 23.09 26.99 -16.36
C VAL A 269 22.16 25.86 -16.88
N SER A 270 21.71 25.95 -18.14
CA SER A 270 20.87 24.92 -18.75
C SER A 270 21.62 23.59 -18.86
N ASP A 271 22.90 23.59 -19.28
CA ASP A 271 23.70 22.37 -19.38
C ASP A 271 23.94 21.72 -18.01
N HIS A 272 24.20 22.52 -16.98
CA HIS A 272 24.38 22.05 -15.60
C HIS A 272 23.11 21.43 -15.04
N THR A 273 21.98 22.12 -15.16
CA THR A 273 20.69 21.59 -14.70
C THR A 273 20.30 20.31 -15.42
N GLU A 274 20.60 20.21 -16.73
CA GLU A 274 20.31 19.00 -17.51
C GLU A 274 21.19 17.81 -17.06
N ARG A 275 22.49 18.02 -16.77
CA ARG A 275 23.35 16.95 -16.22
C ARG A 275 22.82 16.43 -14.90
N ILE A 276 22.47 17.33 -13.96
CA ILE A 276 21.87 16.95 -12.68
C ILE A 276 20.57 16.19 -12.89
N ARG A 277 19.70 16.67 -13.80
CA ARG A 277 18.43 16.02 -14.11
C ARG A 277 18.61 14.60 -14.65
N VAL A 278 19.54 14.41 -15.60
CA VAL A 278 19.85 13.10 -16.16
C VAL A 278 20.38 12.13 -15.08
N ALA A 279 21.30 12.59 -14.25
CA ALA A 279 21.85 11.78 -13.16
C ALA A 279 20.75 11.40 -12.12
N LEU A 280 19.85 12.29 -11.80
CA LEU A 280 18.73 11.99 -10.91
C LEU A 280 17.72 11.02 -11.52
N VAL A 281 17.49 11.07 -12.83
CA VAL A 281 16.62 10.11 -13.53
C VAL A 281 17.24 8.71 -13.53
N GLU A 282 18.57 8.58 -13.55
CA GLU A 282 19.25 7.29 -13.40
C GLU A 282 19.07 6.70 -11.99
N VAL A 283 19.12 7.55 -10.96
CA VAL A 283 18.92 7.17 -9.55
C VAL A 283 17.45 6.87 -9.25
N LEU A 284 16.54 7.68 -9.79
CA LEU A 284 15.08 7.57 -9.59
C LEU A 284 14.38 7.39 -10.94
N PRO A 285 14.38 6.20 -11.52
CA PRO A 285 13.76 5.94 -12.83
C PRO A 285 12.25 6.27 -12.82
N GLY A 286 11.84 7.14 -13.74
CA GLY A 286 10.42 7.55 -13.87
C GLY A 286 9.97 8.66 -12.94
N ALA A 287 10.87 9.26 -12.15
CA ALA A 287 10.58 10.47 -11.38
C ALA A 287 10.39 11.69 -12.31
N ASP A 288 9.48 12.56 -11.90
CA ASP A 288 9.26 13.89 -12.49
C ASP A 288 10.17 14.89 -11.76
N ILE A 289 11.22 15.35 -12.42
CA ILE A 289 12.27 16.17 -11.83
C ILE A 289 12.19 17.58 -12.39
N THR A 290 11.86 18.53 -11.54
CA THR A 290 11.83 19.95 -11.83
C THR A 290 13.00 20.64 -11.15
N ILE A 291 13.86 21.32 -11.92
CA ILE A 291 14.98 22.10 -11.41
C ILE A 291 14.73 23.57 -11.74
N SER A 292 14.63 24.39 -10.71
CA SER A 292 14.50 25.86 -10.82
C SER A 292 15.86 26.49 -10.57
N ALA A 293 16.35 27.26 -11.54
CA ALA A 293 17.58 28.03 -11.40
C ALA A 293 17.26 29.48 -10.95
N ALA A 294 17.97 29.99 -9.97
CA ALA A 294 17.85 31.37 -9.48
C ALA A 294 19.21 32.01 -9.32
N ALA A 295 19.31 33.34 -9.53
CA ALA A 295 20.52 34.10 -9.24
C ALA A 295 20.71 34.21 -7.71
N LEU A 296 21.96 34.15 -7.24
CA LEU A 296 22.31 34.18 -5.80
C LEU A 296 21.72 35.38 -5.04
N SER A 297 21.60 36.53 -5.68
CA SER A 297 21.06 37.77 -5.07
C SER A 297 19.53 37.81 -4.97
N ARG A 298 18.79 36.93 -5.66
CA ARG A 298 17.32 36.96 -5.75
C ARG A 298 16.61 35.87 -4.93
N ALA A 299 17.32 34.91 -4.39
CA ALA A 299 16.72 33.77 -3.70
C ALA A 299 15.85 34.18 -2.48
N GLN A 300 16.27 35.19 -1.74
CA GLN A 300 15.53 35.70 -0.59
C GLN A 300 14.21 36.39 -0.99
N SER A 301 14.17 37.09 -2.13
CA SER A 301 12.99 37.84 -2.59
C SER A 301 11.87 36.95 -3.20
N ILE A 302 12.19 35.73 -3.58
CA ILE A 302 11.23 34.77 -4.22
C ILE A 302 10.70 33.73 -3.22
N GLY A 303 11.07 33.84 -1.93
CA GLY A 303 10.66 32.83 -0.91
C GLY A 303 11.24 31.44 -1.17
N LEU A 304 12.32 31.35 -1.95
CA LEU A 304 13.03 30.10 -2.22
C LEU A 304 13.91 29.65 -1.04
N VAL A 305 14.31 30.57 -0.19
CA VAL A 305 15.00 30.30 1.08
C VAL A 305 13.92 30.10 2.14
N GLY A 306 13.58 28.86 2.42
CA GLY A 306 12.80 28.52 3.61
C GLY A 306 13.61 28.91 4.84
N SER A 307 12.99 29.63 5.77
CA SER A 307 13.59 30.07 7.02
C SER A 307 13.95 28.94 8.00
N GLU A 308 13.92 27.67 7.57
CA GLU A 308 14.09 26.50 8.43
C GLU A 308 14.98 25.42 7.82
N PHE A 309 16.28 25.76 7.56
CA PHE A 309 17.32 24.76 7.67
C PHE A 309 18.16 25.10 8.92
N LYS A 310 17.52 25.12 10.08
CA LYS A 310 18.21 24.92 11.35
C LYS A 310 18.33 23.41 11.53
N MET A 311 19.54 22.89 11.31
CA MET A 311 19.94 21.58 11.82
C MET A 311 19.66 21.55 13.33
N ALA A 312 18.76 20.63 13.74
CA ALA A 312 18.66 20.15 15.10
C ALA A 312 19.28 18.75 15.15
#